data_843c8da1cb4deb71893a1133de4ebcfa
#
_entry.id   843c8da1cb4deb71893a1133de4ebcfa
#
_cell.length_a   1.000
_cell.length_b   1.000
_cell.length_c   1.000
_cell.angle_alpha   90.00
_cell.angle_beta   90.00
_cell.angle_gamma   90.00
#
_symmetry.space_group_name_H-M   'P 1'
#
loop_
_entity.id
_entity.type
_entity.pdbx_description
1 polymer ?
#
loop_
_entity_poly.entity_id
_entity_poly.type
_entity_poly.pdbx_seq_one_letter_code
_entity_poly.pdbx_strand_id
1 'polypeptide(L)'
;NISRKNYNRYITPYARYKIEAIHNNKVRETYLLTKKGDIGYILPVNPSDFRFSTPSNYYQMLEYGLLLGSQTRMTPQEINPRWGQSIQIGYAHTPWKKLDLGHEWWVSGTFYFPGFAVNNSISLYGGYQERPDNRAYGKKILQPRGIHFYGSELTTLRTNYKLPLLFPDQHITSLFYIKRLDGGLFFDMGHEKFRRAEKNYYSYGAELTAGFHFLRLPFPLTMGIRTGYETQTKSMFAEFLFNISFSI
;
A
#
# COMPACT_ATOMS: atom_id res chain seq x y z
N ASN A 1 -24.86 -21.25 9.32
CA ASN A 1 -25.39 -20.06 10.04
C ASN A 1 -24.25 -19.34 10.73
N ILE A 2 -23.64 -18.36 10.04
CA ILE A 2 -22.65 -17.47 10.64
C ILE A 2 -23.43 -16.47 11.48
N SER A 3 -23.38 -16.64 12.80
CA SER A 3 -24.10 -15.77 13.73
C SER A 3 -23.67 -14.32 13.55
N ARG A 4 -24.64 -13.39 13.48
CA ARG A 4 -24.42 -11.92 13.38
C ARG A 4 -23.48 -11.37 14.50
N LYS A 5 -23.35 -12.09 15.61
CA LYS A 5 -22.48 -11.73 16.75
C LYS A 5 -20.97 -11.82 16.48
N ASN A 6 -20.55 -12.43 15.36
CA ASN A 6 -19.14 -12.69 15.05
C ASN A 6 -18.50 -11.70 14.07
N TYR A 7 -19.17 -10.61 13.75
CA TYR A 7 -18.65 -9.57 12.84
C TYR A 7 -18.30 -8.29 13.59
N ASN A 8 -17.10 -7.77 13.34
CA ASN A 8 -16.76 -6.39 13.66
C ASN A 8 -17.10 -5.53 12.45
N ARG A 9 -17.91 -4.48 12.67
CA ARG A 9 -18.33 -3.54 11.64
C ARG A 9 -17.98 -2.13 12.07
N TYR A 10 -17.51 -1.34 11.14
CA TYR A 10 -17.19 0.06 11.39
C TYR A 10 -17.50 0.93 10.18
N ILE A 11 -17.87 2.17 10.48
CA ILE A 11 -18.03 3.26 9.53
C ILE A 11 -17.29 4.43 10.14
N THR A 12 -16.19 4.85 9.50
CA THR A 12 -15.34 5.90 10.02
C THR A 12 -15.20 7.01 8.97
N PRO A 13 -15.99 8.08 9.09
CA PRO A 13 -15.73 9.29 8.33
C PRO A 13 -14.47 9.97 8.90
N TYR A 14 -13.68 10.59 8.05
CA TYR A 14 -12.54 11.37 8.49
C TYR A 14 -12.42 12.66 7.67
N ALA A 15 -11.88 13.68 8.32
CA ALA A 15 -11.43 14.90 7.69
C ALA A 15 -10.03 15.23 8.23
N ARG A 16 -9.12 15.61 7.35
CA ARG A 16 -7.77 15.98 7.68
C ARG A 16 -7.41 17.30 7.04
N TYR A 17 -6.90 18.20 7.85
CA TYR A 17 -6.26 19.41 7.38
C TYR A 17 -4.75 19.22 7.44
N LYS A 18 -4.08 19.51 6.32
CA LYS A 18 -2.63 19.36 6.20
C LYS A 18 -2.02 20.69 5.79
N ILE A 19 -0.98 21.10 6.51
CA ILE A 19 -0.10 22.19 6.12
C ILE A 19 1.24 21.55 5.78
N GLU A 20 1.76 21.81 4.62
CA GLU A 20 3.04 21.30 4.18
C GLU A 20 3.95 22.44 3.76
N ALA A 21 5.14 22.51 4.37
CA ALA A 21 6.14 23.52 4.04
C ALA A 21 6.81 23.15 2.70
N ILE A 22 6.90 24.11 1.81
CA ILE A 22 7.67 23.98 0.57
C ILE A 22 9.13 24.28 0.92
N HIS A 23 9.90 23.23 1.21
CA HIS A 23 11.33 23.37 1.44
C HIS A 23 12.05 23.52 0.11
N ASN A 24 12.61 24.69 -0.11
CA ASN A 24 13.38 25.16 -1.27
C ASN A 24 12.59 25.35 -2.57
N ASN A 25 12.55 26.59 -3.03
CA ASN A 25 12.18 26.98 -4.40
C ASN A 25 13.10 26.39 -5.50
N LYS A 26 14.11 25.64 -5.11
CA LYS A 26 14.90 24.79 -6.00
C LYS A 26 14.30 23.41 -5.93
N VAL A 27 13.39 23.12 -6.85
CA VAL A 27 13.15 21.73 -7.26
C VAL A 27 14.55 21.21 -7.59
N ARG A 28 15.09 20.37 -6.73
CA ARG A 28 16.24 19.57 -7.11
C ARG A 28 15.79 18.82 -8.34
N GLU A 29 16.35 19.16 -9.48
CA GLU A 29 16.26 18.38 -10.69
C GLU A 29 16.84 17.00 -10.33
N THR A 30 16.00 16.14 -9.80
CA THR A 30 16.35 14.76 -9.65
C THR A 30 16.21 14.18 -11.03
N TYR A 31 17.23 14.36 -11.83
CA TYR A 31 17.42 13.59 -13.03
C TYR A 31 17.61 12.14 -12.57
N LEU A 32 16.54 11.41 -12.63
CA LEU A 32 16.66 9.96 -12.70
C LEU A 32 17.29 9.67 -14.05
N LEU A 33 18.59 9.54 -14.09
CA LEU A 33 19.32 9.08 -15.27
C LEU A 33 18.94 7.62 -15.49
N THR A 34 18.02 7.36 -16.39
CA THR A 34 17.87 6.03 -16.94
C THR A 34 19.01 5.79 -17.90
N LYS A 35 19.71 4.70 -17.72
CA LYS A 35 20.62 4.20 -18.75
C LYS A 35 19.84 4.00 -20.05
N LYS A 36 20.44 4.41 -21.16
CA LYS A 36 19.93 4.18 -22.52
C LYS A 36 19.67 2.67 -22.67
N GLY A 37 18.40 2.29 -22.79
CA GLY A 37 17.98 0.88 -22.84
C GLY A 37 16.95 0.48 -21.79
N ASP A 38 16.87 1.17 -20.67
CA ASP A 38 15.78 0.99 -19.74
C ASP A 38 14.54 1.72 -20.26
N ILE A 39 13.45 0.97 -20.42
CA ILE A 39 12.15 1.51 -20.83
C ILE A 39 11.45 2.17 -19.62
N GLY A 40 12.21 2.86 -18.82
CA GLY A 40 11.73 3.78 -17.81
C GLY A 40 11.77 5.17 -18.42
N TYR A 41 10.67 5.67 -18.91
CA TYR A 41 10.59 7.06 -19.33
C TYR A 41 10.75 7.95 -18.12
N ILE A 42 11.94 8.49 -17.99
CA ILE A 42 12.07 9.76 -17.33
C ILE A 42 11.67 10.80 -18.36
N LEU A 43 10.47 11.25 -18.24
CA LEU A 43 10.15 12.51 -18.83
C LEU A 43 10.99 13.53 -18.08
N PRO A 44 11.79 14.35 -18.79
CA PRO A 44 12.38 15.52 -18.17
C PRO A 44 11.20 16.27 -17.57
N VAL A 45 11.13 16.27 -16.25
CA VAL A 45 10.19 17.11 -15.55
C VAL A 45 10.70 18.51 -15.82
N ASN A 46 9.99 19.23 -16.68
CA ASN A 46 10.35 20.61 -16.94
C ASN A 46 10.29 21.33 -15.59
N PRO A 47 11.39 21.93 -15.11
CA PRO A 47 11.40 22.65 -13.85
C PRO A 47 10.31 23.73 -13.77
N SER A 48 9.86 24.25 -14.92
CA SER A 48 8.73 25.17 -15.00
C SER A 48 7.39 24.55 -14.59
N ASP A 49 7.22 23.24 -14.70
CA ASP A 49 5.98 22.55 -14.32
C ASP A 49 5.78 22.47 -12.79
N PHE A 50 6.83 22.79 -12.02
CA PHE A 50 6.82 22.77 -10.55
C PHE A 50 7.12 24.12 -9.92
N ARG A 51 7.13 25.19 -10.67
CA ARG A 51 7.23 26.54 -10.10
C ARG A 51 5.92 26.91 -9.43
N PHE A 52 5.80 26.54 -8.16
CA PHE A 52 4.81 27.17 -7.32
C PHE A 52 5.23 28.61 -7.04
N SER A 53 4.71 29.51 -7.82
CA SER A 53 4.81 30.93 -7.54
C SER A 53 3.90 31.28 -6.36
N THR A 54 4.27 30.83 -5.16
CA THR A 54 3.55 31.20 -3.94
C THR A 54 4.31 32.25 -3.17
N PRO A 55 3.64 33.30 -2.70
CA PRO A 55 4.24 34.26 -1.76
C PRO A 55 4.49 33.64 -0.37
N SER A 56 4.05 32.41 -0.13
CA SER A 56 4.21 31.67 1.11
C SER A 56 4.92 30.34 0.85
N ASN A 57 5.85 30.00 1.73
CA ASN A 57 6.62 28.75 1.66
C ASN A 57 5.82 27.52 2.15
N TYR A 58 4.51 27.56 2.09
CA TYR A 58 3.66 26.45 2.49
C TYR A 58 2.38 26.38 1.63
N TYR A 59 1.82 25.20 1.50
CA TYR A 59 0.49 24.98 0.96
C TYR A 59 -0.41 24.26 1.96
N GLN A 60 -1.70 24.43 1.78
CA GLN A 60 -2.73 23.92 2.66
C GLN A 60 -3.64 22.98 1.86
N MET A 61 -3.92 21.84 2.41
CA MET A 61 -4.75 20.80 1.77
C MET A 61 -5.84 20.35 2.71
N LEU A 62 -7.03 20.16 2.17
CA LEU A 62 -8.13 19.46 2.83
C LEU A 62 -8.28 18.07 2.22
N GLU A 63 -8.29 17.08 3.09
CA GLU A 63 -8.55 15.68 2.75
C GLU A 63 -9.72 15.18 3.58
N TYR A 64 -10.67 14.54 2.95
CA TYR A 64 -11.81 13.90 3.63
C TYR A 64 -12.19 12.62 2.93
N GLY A 65 -12.78 11.72 3.70
CA GLY A 65 -13.17 10.44 3.16
C GLY A 65 -13.96 9.59 4.13
N LEU A 66 -14.21 8.39 3.70
CA LEU A 66 -15.01 7.40 4.40
C LEU A 66 -14.30 6.05 4.37
N LEU A 67 -14.16 5.44 5.54
CA LEU A 67 -13.70 4.07 5.69
C LEU A 67 -14.85 3.20 6.18
N LEU A 68 -15.18 2.18 5.41
CA LEU A 68 -16.21 1.18 5.72
C LEU A 68 -15.53 -0.16 5.91
N GLY A 69 -15.95 -0.93 6.90
CA GLY A 69 -15.42 -2.28 7.07
C GLY A 69 -16.36 -3.22 7.78
N SER A 70 -16.21 -4.49 7.46
CA SER A 70 -16.88 -5.60 8.12
C SER A 70 -15.98 -6.82 8.03
N GLN A 71 -15.66 -7.42 9.17
CA GLN A 71 -14.82 -8.62 9.19
C GLN A 71 -15.23 -9.58 10.30
N THR A 72 -15.01 -10.87 10.09
CA THR A 72 -15.15 -11.87 11.13
C THR A 72 -14.06 -11.71 12.17
N ARG A 73 -14.36 -12.08 13.41
CA ARG A 73 -13.32 -12.19 14.44
C ARG A 73 -12.31 -13.24 14.04
N MET A 74 -11.05 -12.94 14.28
CA MET A 74 -9.93 -13.84 13.99
C MET A 74 -9.60 -14.68 15.21
N THR A 75 -9.25 -15.92 14.98
CA THR A 75 -8.59 -16.78 15.97
C THR A 75 -7.08 -16.54 15.96
N PRO A 76 -6.34 -16.86 17.02
CA PRO A 76 -4.88 -16.69 17.06
C PRO A 76 -4.10 -17.44 15.97
N GLN A 77 -4.72 -18.48 15.37
CA GLN A 77 -4.12 -19.28 14.31
C GLN A 77 -4.39 -18.74 12.90
N GLU A 78 -5.39 -17.88 12.74
CA GLU A 78 -5.73 -17.28 11.45
C GLU A 78 -4.74 -16.17 11.08
N ILE A 79 -4.37 -16.09 9.80
CA ILE A 79 -3.48 -15.05 9.27
C ILE A 79 -4.29 -13.79 8.95
N ASN A 80 -5.46 -13.97 8.37
CA ASN A 80 -6.42 -12.93 8.01
C ASN A 80 -7.84 -13.37 8.42
N PRO A 81 -8.79 -12.45 8.51
CA PRO A 81 -10.19 -12.81 8.72
C PRO A 81 -10.67 -13.80 7.64
N ARG A 82 -11.43 -14.81 8.01
CA ARG A 82 -12.02 -15.75 7.03
C ARG A 82 -12.90 -15.05 6.02
N TRP A 83 -13.68 -14.06 6.51
CA TRP A 83 -14.50 -13.20 5.69
C TRP A 83 -14.30 -11.77 6.17
N GLY A 84 -13.98 -10.91 5.25
CA GLY A 84 -13.78 -9.50 5.57
C GLY A 84 -13.80 -8.66 4.32
N GLN A 85 -14.23 -7.42 4.52
CA GLN A 85 -14.19 -6.38 3.49
C GLN A 85 -13.92 -5.05 4.14
N SER A 86 -13.08 -4.26 3.51
CA SER A 86 -12.88 -2.86 3.84
C SER A 86 -12.86 -2.05 2.56
N ILE A 87 -13.54 -0.92 2.57
CA ILE A 87 -13.59 0.00 1.43
C ILE A 87 -13.23 1.37 1.97
N GLN A 88 -12.35 2.05 1.28
CA GLN A 88 -11.95 3.41 1.55
C GLN A 88 -12.19 4.28 0.32
N ILE A 89 -12.84 5.41 0.52
CA ILE A 89 -13.06 6.43 -0.50
C ILE A 89 -12.52 7.73 0.08
N GLY A 90 -11.80 8.50 -0.70
CA GLY A 90 -11.29 9.76 -0.25
C GLY A 90 -11.14 10.77 -1.38
N TYR A 91 -11.09 12.02 -0.97
CA TYR A 91 -10.95 13.17 -1.83
C TYR A 91 -10.06 14.19 -1.13
N ALA A 92 -9.15 14.81 -1.87
CA ALA A 92 -8.31 15.87 -1.36
C ALA A 92 -8.22 17.01 -2.38
N HIS A 93 -8.15 18.24 -1.88
CA HIS A 93 -8.03 19.42 -2.71
C HIS A 93 -7.36 20.57 -1.95
N THR A 94 -6.93 21.60 -2.69
CA THR A 94 -6.42 22.86 -2.15
C THR A 94 -7.48 23.96 -2.32
N PRO A 95 -8.28 24.30 -1.27
CA PRO A 95 -9.45 25.17 -1.42
C PRO A 95 -9.11 26.65 -1.53
N TRP A 96 -7.85 27.04 -1.31
CA TRP A 96 -7.46 28.45 -1.29
C TRP A 96 -6.95 28.92 -2.65
N LYS A 97 -7.52 29.97 -3.15
CA LYS A 97 -7.26 30.55 -4.50
C LYS A 97 -5.80 30.95 -4.79
N LYS A 98 -4.97 31.12 -3.74
CA LYS A 98 -3.56 31.51 -3.92
C LYS A 98 -2.70 30.41 -4.53
N LEU A 99 -3.07 29.17 -4.34
CA LEU A 99 -2.37 28.01 -4.87
C LEU A 99 -3.38 26.90 -5.14
N ASP A 100 -3.75 26.75 -6.39
CA ASP A 100 -4.58 25.63 -6.84
C ASP A 100 -3.66 24.51 -7.36
N LEU A 101 -3.53 23.46 -6.59
CA LEU A 101 -2.81 22.24 -6.96
C LEU A 101 -3.72 21.19 -7.63
N GLY A 102 -4.99 21.56 -7.89
CA GLY A 102 -6.01 20.66 -8.37
C GLY A 102 -6.60 19.81 -7.24
N HIS A 103 -7.13 18.69 -7.62
CA HIS A 103 -7.77 17.75 -6.69
C HIS A 103 -7.33 16.32 -6.99
N GLU A 104 -7.42 15.48 -5.98
CA GLU A 104 -7.25 14.03 -6.16
C GLU A 104 -8.43 13.30 -5.55
N TRP A 105 -8.76 12.16 -6.09
CA TRP A 105 -9.70 11.25 -5.45
C TRP A 105 -9.21 9.80 -5.60
N TRP A 106 -9.60 8.97 -4.66
CA TRP A 106 -9.25 7.57 -4.67
C TRP A 106 -10.33 6.71 -4.07
N VAL A 107 -10.38 5.50 -4.53
CA VAL A 107 -11.16 4.42 -3.95
C VAL A 107 -10.28 3.19 -3.85
N SER A 108 -10.34 2.49 -2.73
CA SER A 108 -9.66 1.21 -2.56
C SER A 108 -10.51 0.27 -1.73
N GLY A 109 -10.33 -1.02 -1.95
CA GLY A 109 -11.02 -2.04 -1.19
C GLY A 109 -10.15 -3.27 -0.97
N THR A 110 -10.30 -3.89 0.18
CA THR A 110 -9.67 -5.17 0.51
C THR A 110 -10.76 -6.17 0.87
N PHE A 111 -10.69 -7.34 0.26
CA PHE A 111 -11.60 -8.43 0.49
C PHE A 111 -10.82 -9.66 0.95
N TYR A 112 -11.31 -10.32 1.98
CA TYR A 112 -10.74 -11.52 2.54
C TYR A 112 -11.68 -12.70 2.36
N PHE A 113 -11.12 -13.82 1.96
CA PHE A 113 -11.82 -15.07 1.72
C PHE A 113 -11.07 -16.22 2.41
N PRO A 114 -11.78 -17.29 2.82
CA PRO A 114 -11.12 -18.51 3.27
C PRO A 114 -10.30 -19.10 2.12
N GLY A 115 -9.14 -19.65 2.43
CA GLY A 115 -8.33 -20.40 1.48
C GLY A 115 -8.83 -21.84 1.32
N PHE A 116 -8.07 -22.63 0.57
CA PHE A 116 -8.41 -24.01 0.25
C PHE A 116 -8.21 -24.99 1.41
N ALA A 117 -7.45 -24.61 2.41
CA ALA A 117 -7.20 -25.42 3.60
C ALA A 117 -7.45 -24.62 4.89
N VAL A 118 -7.42 -25.33 6.03
CA VAL A 118 -7.63 -24.71 7.34
C VAL A 118 -6.57 -23.65 7.62
N ASN A 119 -7.02 -22.49 8.11
CA ASN A 119 -6.20 -21.32 8.43
C ASN A 119 -5.50 -20.63 7.24
N ASN A 120 -5.74 -21.10 6.02
CA ASN A 120 -5.29 -20.40 4.81
C ASN A 120 -6.22 -19.23 4.50
N SER A 121 -5.70 -18.24 3.81
CA SER A 121 -6.50 -17.08 3.42
C SER A 121 -6.16 -16.59 2.03
N ILE A 122 -7.17 -16.09 1.35
CA ILE A 122 -7.04 -15.31 0.12
C ILE A 122 -7.38 -13.88 0.46
N SER A 123 -6.56 -12.94 0.01
CA SER A 123 -6.88 -11.52 0.08
C SER A 123 -6.78 -10.90 -1.30
N LEU A 124 -7.79 -10.10 -1.63
CA LEU A 124 -7.88 -9.35 -2.87
C LEU A 124 -7.96 -7.86 -2.54
N TYR A 125 -7.03 -7.09 -3.03
CA TYR A 125 -7.03 -5.64 -2.93
C TYR A 125 -7.20 -5.03 -4.31
N GLY A 126 -8.14 -4.08 -4.44
CA GLY A 126 -8.32 -3.25 -5.61
C GLY A 126 -8.21 -1.78 -5.24
N GLY A 127 -7.62 -0.98 -6.11
CA GLY A 127 -7.50 0.46 -5.89
C GLY A 127 -7.49 1.25 -7.18
N TYR A 128 -8.13 2.41 -7.15
CA TYR A 128 -8.09 3.42 -8.20
C TYR A 128 -7.80 4.77 -7.60
N GLN A 129 -6.94 5.54 -8.24
CA GLN A 129 -6.61 6.90 -7.85
C GLN A 129 -6.45 7.76 -9.09
N GLU A 130 -7.02 8.94 -9.04
CA GLU A 130 -6.82 10.01 -10.01
C GLU A 130 -6.28 11.24 -9.31
N ARG A 131 -5.21 11.82 -9.84
CA ARG A 131 -4.52 12.98 -9.28
C ARG A 131 -3.99 13.87 -10.38
N PRO A 132 -3.74 15.17 -10.12
CA PRO A 132 -3.12 16.04 -11.08
C PRO A 132 -1.70 15.62 -11.46
N ASP A 133 -1.27 15.93 -12.66
CA ASP A 133 0.09 15.65 -13.16
C ASP A 133 1.21 16.35 -12.38
N ASN A 134 0.87 17.36 -11.58
CA ASN A 134 1.83 18.19 -10.85
C ASN A 134 2.51 17.47 -9.67
N ARG A 135 2.15 16.20 -9.38
CA ARG A 135 2.71 15.37 -8.30
C ARG A 135 2.63 15.99 -6.89
N ALA A 136 1.85 17.04 -6.70
CA ALA A 136 1.63 17.63 -5.39
C ALA A 136 0.97 16.65 -4.41
N TYR A 137 0.19 15.73 -4.95
CA TYR A 137 -0.52 14.73 -4.19
C TYR A 137 0.26 13.40 -4.18
N GLY A 138 0.26 12.78 -3.01
CA GLY A 138 0.91 11.48 -2.80
C GLY A 138 0.12 10.32 -3.40
N LYS A 139 0.68 9.14 -3.26
CA LYS A 139 -0.01 7.90 -3.64
C LYS A 139 -0.86 7.42 -2.46
N LYS A 140 -2.14 7.21 -2.71
CA LYS A 140 -3.13 6.80 -1.70
C LYS A 140 -3.50 5.33 -1.79
N ILE A 141 -3.26 4.71 -2.95
CA ILE A 141 -3.51 3.29 -3.18
C ILE A 141 -2.21 2.48 -3.11
N LEU A 142 -2.34 1.21 -2.76
CA LEU A 142 -1.20 0.28 -2.76
C LEU A 142 -0.77 -0.01 -4.19
N GLN A 143 0.52 0.12 -4.46
CA GLN A 143 1.10 -0.20 -5.76
C GLN A 143 1.40 -1.70 -5.88
N PRO A 144 1.45 -2.26 -7.10
CA PRO A 144 2.01 -3.59 -7.31
C PRO A 144 3.42 -3.68 -6.74
N ARG A 145 3.78 -4.82 -6.20
CA ARG A 145 5.10 -5.03 -5.59
C ARG A 145 6.21 -4.97 -6.63
N GLY A 146 7.34 -4.37 -6.26
CA GLY A 146 8.48 -4.16 -7.17
C GLY A 146 8.26 -3.03 -8.19
N ILE A 147 7.12 -2.33 -8.18
CA ILE A 147 6.75 -1.35 -9.20
C ILE A 147 6.45 0.00 -8.54
N HIS A 148 6.95 1.06 -9.16
CA HIS A 148 6.69 2.43 -8.73
C HIS A 148 5.90 3.19 -9.80
N PHE A 149 4.68 3.61 -9.46
CA PHE A 149 3.84 4.41 -10.31
C PHE A 149 4.20 5.91 -10.25
N TYR A 150 4.10 6.56 -11.41
CA TYR A 150 4.34 8.00 -11.54
C TYR A 150 3.17 8.74 -12.19
N GLY A 151 2.22 8.03 -12.78
CA GLY A 151 1.10 8.58 -13.54
C GLY A 151 0.09 9.35 -12.72
N SER A 152 -0.82 10.00 -13.44
CA SER A 152 -1.96 10.72 -12.87
C SER A 152 -3.14 9.81 -12.58
N GLU A 153 -3.39 8.82 -13.43
CA GLU A 153 -4.40 7.78 -13.19
C GLU A 153 -3.70 6.46 -12.85
N LEU A 154 -4.11 5.86 -11.74
CA LEU A 154 -3.51 4.64 -11.21
C LEU A 154 -4.59 3.63 -10.87
N THR A 155 -4.46 2.42 -11.39
CA THR A 155 -5.32 1.30 -11.01
C THR A 155 -4.45 0.14 -10.55
N THR A 156 -4.83 -0.51 -9.45
CA THR A 156 -4.09 -1.67 -8.95
C THR A 156 -5.02 -2.79 -8.54
N LEU A 157 -4.57 -4.01 -8.76
CA LEU A 157 -5.16 -5.23 -8.23
C LEU A 157 -4.04 -6.06 -7.60
N ARG A 158 -4.20 -6.45 -6.33
CA ARG A 158 -3.21 -7.28 -5.63
C ARG A 158 -3.92 -8.49 -5.03
N THR A 159 -3.44 -9.65 -5.38
CA THR A 159 -3.96 -10.93 -4.89
C THR A 159 -2.90 -11.61 -4.03
N ASN A 160 -3.29 -12.12 -2.87
CA ASN A 160 -2.40 -12.90 -2.04
C ASN A 160 -3.10 -14.20 -1.63
N TYR A 161 -2.35 -15.27 -1.63
CA TYR A 161 -2.67 -16.52 -0.98
C TYR A 161 -1.68 -16.75 0.15
N LYS A 162 -2.16 -16.83 1.39
CA LYS A 162 -1.32 -17.03 2.57
C LYS A 162 -1.69 -18.32 3.30
N LEU A 163 -0.67 -19.01 3.77
CA LEU A 163 -0.82 -20.25 4.51
C LEU A 163 0.16 -20.30 5.69
N PRO A 164 -0.27 -20.79 6.84
CA PRO A 164 0.64 -21.10 7.92
C PRO A 164 1.42 -22.36 7.55
N LEU A 165 2.74 -22.27 7.57
CA LEU A 165 3.62 -23.39 7.29
C LEU A 165 3.90 -24.21 8.53
N LEU A 166 4.25 -23.53 9.62
CA LEU A 166 4.62 -24.17 10.87
C LEU A 166 4.15 -23.31 12.06
N PHE A 167 3.83 -23.98 13.15
CA PHE A 167 3.60 -23.39 14.46
C PHE A 167 4.65 -23.94 15.45
N PRO A 168 5.89 -23.43 15.40
CA PRO A 168 6.94 -23.95 16.25
C PRO A 168 6.62 -23.81 17.72
N ASP A 169 5.98 -22.70 18.11
CA ASP A 169 5.59 -22.36 19.48
C ASP A 169 6.75 -22.57 20.46
N GLN A 170 7.95 -22.18 20.05
CA GLN A 170 9.20 -22.47 20.74
C GLN A 170 10.00 -21.22 21.08
N HIS A 171 10.65 -21.25 22.25
CA HIS A 171 11.69 -20.32 22.62
C HIS A 171 13.02 -20.75 21.97
N ILE A 172 13.60 -19.92 21.12
CA ILE A 172 14.96 -20.15 20.58
C ILE A 172 16.01 -19.74 21.62
N THR A 173 15.70 -18.66 22.33
CA THR A 173 16.51 -18.13 23.44
C THR A 173 15.56 -17.52 24.46
N SER A 174 16.08 -17.10 25.63
CA SER A 174 15.30 -16.28 26.57
C SER A 174 14.77 -14.97 25.97
N LEU A 175 15.26 -14.57 24.81
CA LEU A 175 14.93 -13.30 24.14
C LEU A 175 13.90 -13.47 23.01
N PHE A 176 13.84 -14.62 22.35
CA PHE A 176 13.04 -14.85 21.15
C PHE A 176 12.09 -16.02 21.31
N TYR A 177 10.82 -15.77 21.09
CA TYR A 177 9.77 -16.78 20.99
C TYR A 177 9.16 -16.72 19.60
N ILE A 178 9.31 -17.81 18.82
CA ILE A 178 8.71 -17.93 17.49
C ILE A 178 7.34 -18.56 17.63
N LYS A 179 6.32 -17.81 17.24
CA LYS A 179 4.93 -18.24 17.28
C LYS A 179 4.54 -19.00 16.02
N ARG A 180 4.89 -18.48 14.84
CA ARG A 180 4.38 -18.96 13.56
C ARG A 180 5.32 -18.61 12.41
N LEU A 181 5.40 -19.52 11.45
CA LEU A 181 6.00 -19.30 10.15
C LEU A 181 4.89 -19.35 9.09
N ASP A 182 4.78 -18.32 8.28
CA ASP A 182 3.77 -18.19 7.23
C ASP A 182 4.45 -18.11 5.86
N GLY A 183 3.91 -18.85 4.90
CA GLY A 183 4.22 -18.71 3.48
C GLY A 183 3.14 -17.93 2.76
N GLY A 184 3.51 -17.28 1.66
CA GLY A 184 2.58 -16.57 0.81
C GLY A 184 2.98 -16.61 -0.65
N LEU A 185 1.99 -16.62 -1.52
CA LEU A 185 2.14 -16.37 -2.95
C LEU A 185 1.36 -15.11 -3.28
N PHE A 186 1.86 -14.33 -4.21
CA PHE A 186 1.17 -13.14 -4.66
C PHE A 186 1.19 -12.97 -6.18
N PHE A 187 0.17 -12.29 -6.66
CA PHE A 187 0.07 -11.83 -8.03
C PHE A 187 -0.53 -10.43 -8.02
N ASP A 188 0.15 -9.48 -8.61
CA ASP A 188 -0.24 -8.07 -8.66
C ASP A 188 -0.35 -7.61 -10.11
N MET A 189 -1.35 -6.79 -10.36
CA MET A 189 -1.56 -6.09 -11.63
C MET A 189 -1.63 -4.60 -11.36
N GLY A 190 -1.11 -3.81 -12.28
CA GLY A 190 -1.18 -2.36 -12.24
C GLY A 190 -1.40 -1.77 -13.62
N HIS A 191 -2.18 -0.71 -13.66
CA HIS A 191 -2.35 0.13 -14.82
C HIS A 191 -2.06 1.57 -14.44
N GLU A 192 -1.25 2.20 -15.24
CA GLU A 192 -0.83 3.59 -15.05
C GLU A 192 -1.09 4.37 -16.33
N LYS A 193 -1.69 5.55 -16.19
CA LYS A 193 -1.85 6.48 -17.29
C LYS A 193 -1.18 7.80 -16.92
N PHE A 194 -0.33 8.27 -17.80
CA PHE A 194 0.33 9.55 -17.69
C PHE A 194 0.20 10.30 -19.01
N ARG A 195 -0.60 11.38 -19.00
CA ARG A 195 -0.94 12.15 -20.22
C ARG A 195 -1.55 11.24 -21.31
N ARG A 196 -0.78 10.92 -22.35
CA ARG A 196 -1.20 10.06 -23.47
C ARG A 196 -0.59 8.66 -23.43
N ALA A 197 0.30 8.41 -22.49
CA ALA A 197 0.96 7.12 -22.35
C ALA A 197 0.23 6.25 -21.32
N GLU A 198 -0.06 5.03 -21.69
CA GLU A 198 -0.65 4.01 -20.80
C GLU A 198 0.32 2.85 -20.67
N LYS A 199 0.42 2.31 -19.47
CA LYS A 199 1.33 1.20 -19.18
C LYS A 199 0.69 0.21 -18.22
N ASN A 200 0.80 -1.08 -18.55
CA ASN A 200 0.36 -2.18 -17.71
C ASN A 200 1.57 -2.84 -17.06
N TYR A 201 1.40 -3.25 -15.82
CA TYR A 201 2.42 -3.89 -15.01
C TYR A 201 1.88 -5.17 -14.41
N TYR A 202 2.74 -6.16 -14.32
CA TYR A 202 2.44 -7.42 -13.65
C TYR A 202 3.62 -7.82 -12.81
N SER A 203 3.36 -8.25 -11.59
CA SER A 203 4.40 -8.86 -10.74
C SER A 203 3.82 -10.06 -10.00
N TYR A 204 4.66 -11.04 -9.74
CA TYR A 204 4.31 -12.23 -8.99
C TYR A 204 5.51 -12.72 -8.19
N GLY A 205 5.24 -13.46 -7.14
CA GLY A 205 6.30 -13.96 -6.30
C GLY A 205 5.81 -14.68 -5.06
N ALA A 206 6.74 -14.87 -4.15
CA ALA A 206 6.52 -15.54 -2.88
C ALA A 206 7.03 -14.72 -1.71
N GLU A 207 6.45 -14.97 -0.54
CA GLU A 207 6.89 -14.39 0.73
C GLU A 207 6.97 -15.46 1.81
N LEU A 208 7.94 -15.30 2.70
CA LEU A 208 8.09 -16.09 3.92
C LEU A 208 8.18 -15.12 5.09
N THR A 209 7.30 -15.28 6.07
CA THR A 209 7.26 -14.42 7.25
C THR A 209 7.24 -15.24 8.53
N ALA A 210 7.91 -14.71 9.56
CA ALA A 210 7.91 -15.28 10.90
C ALA A 210 7.29 -14.29 11.88
N GLY A 211 6.29 -14.75 12.63
CA GLY A 211 5.72 -14.02 13.76
C GLY A 211 6.44 -14.41 15.04
N PHE A 212 6.95 -13.42 15.78
CA PHE A 212 7.67 -13.67 17.01
C PHE A 212 7.43 -12.59 18.06
N HIS A 213 7.72 -12.92 19.32
CA HIS A 213 7.78 -11.98 20.42
C HIS A 213 9.24 -11.80 20.86
N PHE A 214 9.63 -10.57 21.09
CA PHE A 214 10.96 -10.20 21.52
C PHE A 214 10.90 -9.66 22.96
N LEU A 215 11.79 -10.14 23.84
CA LEU A 215 11.95 -9.66 25.24
C LEU A 215 10.63 -9.61 26.04
N ARG A 216 9.70 -10.54 25.83
CA ARG A 216 8.36 -10.54 26.45
C ARG A 216 7.55 -9.27 26.18
N LEU A 217 7.86 -8.55 25.08
CA LEU A 217 7.08 -7.40 24.68
C LEU A 217 5.62 -7.81 24.40
N PRO A 218 4.64 -7.01 24.80
CA PRO A 218 3.22 -7.35 24.64
C PRO A 218 2.73 -7.31 23.20
N PHE A 219 3.56 -6.81 22.27
CA PHE A 219 3.22 -6.68 20.86
C PHE A 219 3.99 -7.69 20.00
N PRO A 220 3.31 -8.38 19.08
CA PRO A 220 3.95 -9.28 18.15
C PRO A 220 4.75 -8.51 17.09
N LEU A 221 5.91 -9.05 16.76
CA LEU A 221 6.75 -8.62 15.66
C LEU A 221 6.59 -9.62 14.51
N THR A 222 6.58 -9.14 13.30
CA THR A 222 6.62 -9.98 12.10
C THR A 222 7.80 -9.56 11.24
N MET A 223 8.65 -10.50 10.90
CA MET A 223 9.76 -10.29 9.97
C MET A 223 9.69 -11.32 8.85
N GLY A 224 10.25 -10.97 7.70
CA GLY A 224 10.25 -11.90 6.58
C GLY A 224 11.00 -11.38 5.38
N ILE A 225 11.00 -12.20 4.36
CA ILE A 225 11.54 -11.90 3.05
C ILE A 225 10.45 -12.10 2.00
N ARG A 226 10.46 -11.27 0.99
CA ARG A 226 9.64 -11.38 -0.21
C ARG A 226 10.54 -11.33 -1.41
N THR A 227 10.31 -12.23 -2.35
CA THR A 227 10.97 -12.23 -3.65
C THR A 227 9.92 -12.27 -4.74
N GLY A 228 10.18 -11.60 -5.84
CA GLY A 228 9.25 -11.58 -6.96
C GLY A 228 9.93 -11.21 -8.26
N TYR A 229 9.16 -11.36 -9.31
CA TYR A 229 9.54 -11.02 -10.68
C TYR A 229 8.57 -9.99 -11.24
N GLU A 230 9.11 -8.93 -11.81
CA GLU A 230 8.37 -7.88 -12.52
C GLU A 230 8.53 -8.10 -14.02
N THR A 231 7.40 -8.19 -14.74
CA THR A 231 7.39 -8.63 -16.13
C THR A 231 7.81 -7.55 -17.12
N GLN A 232 7.62 -6.28 -16.80
CA GLN A 232 7.91 -5.16 -17.70
C GLN A 232 9.42 -4.91 -17.80
N THR A 233 10.08 -4.77 -16.65
CA THR A 233 11.53 -4.57 -16.57
C THR A 233 12.29 -5.88 -16.68
N LYS A 234 11.57 -7.02 -16.63
CA LYS A 234 12.14 -8.37 -16.60
C LYS A 234 13.16 -8.51 -15.47
N SER A 235 12.87 -7.93 -14.33
CA SER A 235 13.77 -7.91 -13.18
C SER A 235 13.21 -8.68 -12.00
N MET A 236 14.11 -9.32 -11.26
CA MET A 236 13.78 -9.89 -9.95
C MET A 236 13.97 -8.82 -8.88
N PHE A 237 13.13 -8.84 -7.88
CA PHE A 237 13.26 -8.00 -6.69
C PHE A 237 13.21 -8.84 -5.42
N ALA A 238 13.87 -8.36 -4.38
CA ALA A 238 13.82 -8.91 -3.04
C ALA A 238 13.59 -7.78 -2.03
N GLU A 239 12.71 -8.01 -1.08
CA GLU A 239 12.33 -7.05 -0.05
C GLU A 239 12.42 -7.71 1.32
N PHE A 240 12.95 -6.99 2.29
CA PHE A 240 12.84 -7.36 3.70
C PHE A 240 11.53 -6.82 4.26
N LEU A 241 10.76 -7.67 4.91
CA LEU A 241 9.49 -7.33 5.53
C LEU A 241 9.69 -7.18 7.03
N PHE A 242 9.21 -6.07 7.58
CA PHE A 242 9.19 -5.84 9.02
C PHE A 242 7.90 -5.14 9.42
N ASN A 243 7.21 -5.69 10.42
CA ASN A 243 6.00 -5.10 10.94
C ASN A 243 5.91 -5.27 12.47
N ILE A 244 5.45 -4.24 13.14
CA ILE A 244 5.14 -4.23 14.58
C ILE A 244 3.64 -3.98 14.71
N SER A 245 2.92 -4.91 15.33
CA SER A 245 1.47 -4.77 15.53
C SER A 245 1.21 -4.36 16.98
N PHE A 246 0.80 -3.11 17.18
CA PHE A 246 0.32 -2.64 18.47
C PHE A 246 -1.19 -2.91 18.54
N SER A 247 -1.60 -3.88 19.35
CA SER A 247 -3.01 -4.03 19.74
C SER A 247 -3.21 -3.22 21.02
N ILE A 248 -3.83 -2.05 20.89
CA ILE A 248 -4.34 -1.27 22.03
C ILE A 248 -5.74 -1.78 22.36
#